data_9ffe3076941d8e84c24fb480890aa779
#
_entry.id   9ffe3076941d8e84c24fb480890aa779
#
_cell.length_a   1.000
_cell.length_b   1.000
_cell.length_c   1.000
_cell.angle_alpha   90.00
_cell.angle_beta   90.00
_cell.angle_gamma   90.00
#
_symmetry.space_group_name_H-M   'P 1'
#
loop_
_entity.id
_entity.type
_entity.pdbx_description
1 polymer ?
#
loop_
_entity_poly.entity_id
_entity_poly.type
_entity_poly.pdbx_seq_one_letter_code
_entity_poly.pdbx_strand_id
1 'polypeptide(L)'
;MRRWIGVELGGHSIGAVVTSADTPGTASDLIFVPPVLAVVPGMGTRLGAQAEQFAAAGVGAVFRDYFGRVGDPVPVVGSDGSARLGADLVAMTIGAVLRRCAGQSDVAQLVIAHPSGWGPYETSVLHSALTCTEPEGVPTSLVSAPVAAVTAAMAAEAMSYSETVIVADIGAHGTEVALVTGAENHAGQLAATSRTDDLSSAGLDRALARHVLEQVRGYLPAADDPTHRAVVRDVAASCRRARQALLQHTSTLVEVRLPAQRIPIRIVRAEFEALARESVHAGLSTIAHVTRQARENGIEINAIVLTGELARTPLLAELISAQWPCRLIIPPGPEWAAASGAAQLAVRRSPSRPTAPVSPSRPKLSNSSQAQPVRSRAVPSEGAPAARQARPAGGRKWTLRWGALQVTAALMPRAVPRHG
;
A
#
# COMPACT_ATOMS: atom_id res chain seq x y z
N MET A 1 19.26 15.96 -10.04
CA MET A 1 17.79 15.84 -10.05
C MET A 1 17.31 15.65 -8.62
N ARG A 2 16.27 16.38 -8.16
CA ARG A 2 15.72 16.18 -6.81
C ARG A 2 14.76 15.00 -6.81
N ARG A 3 14.88 14.12 -5.83
CA ARG A 3 14.00 12.95 -5.64
C ARG A 3 13.31 12.99 -4.30
N TRP A 4 12.08 12.52 -4.25
CA TRP A 4 11.29 12.29 -3.04
C TRP A 4 11.02 10.81 -2.94
N ILE A 5 11.22 10.28 -1.75
CA ILE A 5 11.14 8.83 -1.57
C ILE A 5 10.12 8.52 -0.47
N GLY A 6 9.16 7.67 -0.80
CA GLY A 6 8.25 7.03 0.13
C GLY A 6 8.68 5.59 0.35
N VAL A 7 8.83 5.20 1.60
CA VAL A 7 9.16 3.83 1.99
C VAL A 7 8.03 3.29 2.85
N GLU A 8 7.60 2.08 2.57
CA GLU A 8 6.67 1.33 3.41
C GLU A 8 7.41 0.20 4.11
N LEU A 9 7.30 0.15 5.43
CA LEU A 9 7.78 -0.95 6.26
C LEU A 9 6.65 -1.96 6.44
N GLY A 10 6.56 -2.94 5.55
CA GLY A 10 5.69 -4.08 5.74
C GLY A 10 6.27 -5.07 6.76
N GLY A 11 5.42 -5.98 7.28
CA GLY A 11 5.88 -6.99 8.24
C GLY A 11 6.97 -7.93 7.70
N HIS A 12 7.05 -8.09 6.37
CA HIS A 12 7.96 -9.04 5.72
C HIS A 12 8.62 -8.50 4.45
N SER A 13 8.49 -7.21 4.19
CA SER A 13 9.13 -6.57 3.03
C SER A 13 9.19 -5.07 3.20
N ILE A 14 10.09 -4.43 2.48
CA ILE A 14 10.10 -2.98 2.28
C ILE A 14 9.70 -2.69 0.85
N GLY A 15 8.70 -1.82 0.69
CA GLY A 15 8.35 -1.20 -0.57
C GLY A 15 8.89 0.23 -0.62
N ALA A 16 9.46 0.64 -1.75
CA ALA A 16 9.87 2.02 -1.94
C ALA A 16 9.35 2.57 -3.27
N VAL A 17 8.85 3.80 -3.21
CA VAL A 17 8.37 4.56 -4.36
C VAL A 17 9.22 5.83 -4.48
N VAL A 18 9.76 6.06 -5.67
CA VAL A 18 10.52 7.25 -5.99
C VAL A 18 9.69 8.15 -6.89
N THR A 19 9.66 9.44 -6.58
CA THR A 19 9.10 10.47 -7.44
C THR A 19 10.17 11.51 -7.76
N SER A 20 10.07 12.16 -8.93
CA SER A 20 11.03 13.19 -9.37
C SER A 20 10.33 14.53 -9.61
N ALA A 21 11.12 15.60 -9.73
CA ALA A 21 10.59 16.93 -10.04
C ALA A 21 9.87 17.00 -11.39
N ASP A 22 10.22 16.12 -12.33
CA ASP A 22 9.65 16.12 -13.69
C ASP A 22 8.30 15.40 -13.73
N THR A 23 8.02 14.53 -12.76
CA THR A 23 6.78 13.76 -12.64
C THR A 23 6.27 13.78 -11.19
N PRO A 24 5.88 14.96 -10.66
CA PRO A 24 5.41 15.06 -9.28
C PRO A 24 4.16 14.20 -9.08
N GLY A 25 4.21 13.32 -8.07
CA GLY A 25 3.08 12.46 -7.73
C GLY A 25 2.93 11.18 -8.58
N THR A 26 3.73 11.00 -9.63
CA THR A 26 3.79 9.75 -10.39
C THR A 26 4.98 8.93 -9.93
N ALA A 27 4.79 7.65 -9.63
CA ALA A 27 5.88 6.74 -9.31
C ALA A 27 6.80 6.60 -10.52
N SER A 28 8.07 6.99 -10.38
CA SER A 28 9.08 6.77 -11.43
C SER A 28 9.73 5.41 -11.30
N ASP A 29 9.91 4.93 -10.07
CA ASP A 29 10.51 3.62 -9.79
C ASP A 29 9.80 2.98 -8.58
N LEU A 30 9.55 1.67 -8.68
CA LEU A 30 9.08 0.82 -7.60
C LEU A 30 10.18 -0.16 -7.22
N ILE A 31 10.53 -0.20 -5.95
CA ILE A 31 11.55 -1.11 -5.42
C ILE A 31 10.91 -1.95 -4.33
N PHE A 32 11.03 -3.25 -4.49
CA PHE A 32 10.64 -4.24 -3.49
C PHE A 32 11.89 -4.93 -2.94
N VAL A 33 11.98 -4.99 -1.62
CA VAL A 33 13.12 -5.62 -0.91
C VAL A 33 12.60 -6.65 0.07
N PRO A 34 12.91 -7.94 -0.14
CA PRO A 34 12.70 -8.96 0.89
C PRO A 34 13.48 -8.65 2.17
N PRO A 35 13.05 -9.16 3.35
CA PRO A 35 13.67 -8.88 4.63
C PRO A 35 14.95 -9.67 4.86
N VAL A 36 15.87 -9.64 3.91
CA VAL A 36 17.18 -10.27 3.97
C VAL A 36 18.24 -9.23 3.74
N LEU A 37 19.09 -9.07 4.73
CA LEU A 37 20.19 -8.12 4.77
C LEU A 37 21.50 -8.85 4.98
N ALA A 38 22.49 -8.61 4.13
CA ALA A 38 23.87 -9.04 4.35
C ALA A 38 24.76 -7.82 4.61
N VAL A 39 25.55 -7.90 5.68
CA VAL A 39 26.62 -6.95 5.97
C VAL A 39 27.93 -7.62 5.60
N VAL A 40 28.56 -7.12 4.53
CA VAL A 40 29.76 -7.74 3.96
C VAL A 40 30.96 -6.81 4.21
N PRO A 41 32.02 -7.30 4.91
CA PRO A 41 33.22 -6.50 5.17
C PRO A 41 33.80 -5.90 3.87
N GLY A 42 34.10 -4.63 3.87
CA GLY A 42 34.64 -3.91 2.71
C GLY A 42 33.65 -3.66 1.57
N MET A 43 32.49 -4.28 1.57
CA MET A 43 31.47 -4.13 0.52
C MET A 43 30.17 -3.47 1.02
N GLY A 44 30.03 -3.30 2.35
CA GLY A 44 28.85 -2.70 2.95
C GLY A 44 27.60 -3.58 2.92
N THR A 45 26.42 -2.97 2.85
CA THR A 45 25.11 -3.62 2.97
C THR A 45 24.60 -4.11 1.61
N ARG A 46 24.11 -5.36 1.56
CA ARG A 46 23.43 -5.96 0.40
C ARG A 46 22.04 -6.42 0.80
N LEU A 47 21.08 -6.37 -0.13
CA LEU A 47 19.67 -6.62 0.12
C LEU A 47 19.11 -7.74 -0.77
N GLY A 48 18.10 -8.43 -0.27
CA GLY A 48 17.29 -9.40 -1.02
C GLY A 48 18.12 -10.49 -1.69
N ALA A 49 17.96 -10.68 -2.99
CA ALA A 49 18.64 -11.74 -3.75
C ALA A 49 20.17 -11.65 -3.67
N GLN A 50 20.75 -10.46 -3.60
CA GLN A 50 22.18 -10.30 -3.40
C GLN A 50 22.60 -10.78 -2.00
N ALA A 51 21.83 -10.46 -0.97
CA ALA A 51 22.10 -10.94 0.38
C ALA A 51 22.01 -12.47 0.46
N GLU A 52 21.08 -13.10 -0.26
CA GLU A 52 20.98 -14.56 -0.35
C GLU A 52 22.18 -15.20 -1.07
N GLN A 53 22.73 -14.55 -2.07
CA GLN A 53 23.97 -15.01 -2.73
C GLN A 53 25.16 -15.04 -1.77
N PHE A 54 25.30 -13.98 -0.93
CA PHE A 54 26.33 -13.93 0.11
C PHE A 54 26.09 -14.99 1.20
N ALA A 55 24.80 -15.21 1.56
CA ALA A 55 24.43 -16.29 2.48
C ALA A 55 24.86 -17.67 1.95
N ALA A 56 24.59 -17.96 0.68
CA ALA A 56 24.96 -19.22 0.04
C ALA A 56 26.49 -19.41 -0.07
N ALA A 57 27.23 -18.30 -0.19
CA ALA A 57 28.70 -18.31 -0.21
C ALA A 57 29.34 -18.33 1.18
N GLY A 58 28.55 -18.23 2.27
CA GLY A 58 29.04 -18.16 3.64
C GLY A 58 29.87 -16.90 3.93
N VAL A 59 29.57 -15.78 3.24
CA VAL A 59 30.33 -14.53 3.34
C VAL A 59 29.50 -13.44 4.00
N GLY A 60 30.03 -12.83 5.04
CA GLY A 60 29.41 -11.74 5.78
C GLY A 60 28.32 -12.18 6.77
N ALA A 61 27.80 -11.23 7.53
CA ALA A 61 26.70 -11.42 8.46
C ALA A 61 25.36 -11.29 7.72
N VAL A 62 24.56 -12.34 7.70
CA VAL A 62 23.24 -12.33 7.06
C VAL A 62 22.13 -12.36 8.11
N PHE A 63 21.25 -11.36 8.07
CA PHE A 63 20.12 -11.18 8.99
C PHE A 63 18.80 -11.40 8.24
N ARG A 64 17.84 -12.02 8.93
CA ARG A 64 16.47 -12.29 8.43
C ARG A 64 15.44 -11.95 9.48
N ASP A 65 14.20 -11.75 9.07
CA ASP A 65 13.01 -11.61 9.94
C ASP A 65 13.14 -10.52 11.02
N TYR A 66 13.81 -9.40 10.68
CA TYR A 66 14.10 -8.32 11.62
C TYR A 66 13.10 -7.15 11.58
N PHE A 67 12.19 -7.07 10.59
CA PHE A 67 11.25 -5.94 10.48
C PHE A 67 10.28 -5.84 11.66
N GLY A 68 9.77 -6.96 12.14
CA GLY A 68 8.92 -7.01 13.31
C GLY A 68 9.65 -6.84 14.66
N ARG A 69 10.97 -6.57 14.64
CA ARG A 69 11.83 -6.50 15.84
C ARG A 69 12.25 -5.07 16.20
N VAL A 70 11.63 -4.05 15.60
CA VAL A 70 11.84 -2.65 16.01
C VAL A 70 11.23 -2.43 17.37
N GLY A 71 12.02 -1.89 18.31
CA GLY A 71 11.62 -1.75 19.71
C GLY A 71 11.89 -2.98 20.60
N ASP A 72 12.20 -4.14 20.01
CA ASP A 72 12.60 -5.32 20.77
C ASP A 72 14.04 -5.15 21.31
N PRO A 73 14.26 -5.27 22.63
CA PRO A 73 15.60 -5.16 23.21
C PRO A 73 16.49 -6.38 22.92
N VAL A 74 15.91 -7.50 22.45
CA VAL A 74 16.67 -8.70 22.13
C VAL A 74 17.26 -8.58 20.73
N PRO A 75 18.59 -8.67 20.56
CA PRO A 75 19.21 -8.55 19.24
C PRO A 75 18.85 -9.71 18.30
N VAL A 76 18.86 -9.42 17.02
CA VAL A 76 18.81 -10.42 15.96
C VAL A 76 20.22 -10.94 15.73
N VAL A 77 20.37 -12.26 15.67
CA VAL A 77 21.67 -12.92 15.47
C VAL A 77 21.86 -13.20 13.98
N GLY A 78 22.97 -12.73 13.44
CA GLY A 78 23.39 -12.98 12.05
C GLY A 78 23.99 -14.36 11.84
N SER A 79 24.18 -14.75 10.61
CA SER A 79 24.75 -16.06 10.23
C SER A 79 26.18 -16.28 10.72
N ASP A 80 26.91 -15.23 11.03
CA ASP A 80 28.29 -15.23 11.58
C ASP A 80 28.33 -15.13 13.10
N GLY A 81 27.16 -15.16 13.79
CA GLY A 81 27.04 -15.00 15.23
C GLY A 81 27.05 -13.54 15.71
N SER A 82 27.22 -12.56 14.83
CA SER A 82 27.09 -11.14 15.21
C SER A 82 25.65 -10.81 15.58
N ALA A 83 25.46 -9.88 16.52
CA ALA A 83 24.17 -9.50 17.04
C ALA A 83 23.90 -8.01 16.77
N ARG A 84 22.67 -7.67 16.31
CA ARG A 84 22.24 -6.29 16.04
C ARG A 84 20.78 -6.10 16.44
N LEU A 85 20.44 -4.89 16.88
CA LEU A 85 19.03 -4.56 17.16
C LEU A 85 18.21 -4.50 15.87
N GLY A 86 16.93 -4.86 15.97
CA GLY A 86 16.02 -4.82 14.84
C GLY A 86 15.93 -3.43 14.20
N ALA A 87 15.90 -2.38 15.01
CA ALA A 87 15.87 -1.01 14.52
C ALA A 87 17.11 -0.63 13.69
N ASP A 88 18.31 -1.07 14.11
CA ASP A 88 19.54 -0.82 13.37
C ASP A 88 19.53 -1.53 12.00
N LEU A 89 19.05 -2.78 11.97
CA LEU A 89 18.92 -3.54 10.72
C LEU A 89 17.90 -2.91 9.77
N VAL A 90 16.78 -2.41 10.28
CA VAL A 90 15.80 -1.66 9.48
C VAL A 90 16.40 -0.37 8.95
N ALA A 91 17.09 0.40 9.78
CA ALA A 91 17.75 1.63 9.37
C ALA A 91 18.85 1.37 8.31
N MET A 92 19.67 0.34 8.47
CA MET A 92 20.65 -0.09 7.46
C MET A 92 19.99 -0.48 6.14
N THR A 93 18.84 -1.14 6.20
CA THR A 93 18.06 -1.53 5.02
C THR A 93 17.51 -0.29 4.31
N ILE A 94 16.93 0.66 5.04
CA ILE A 94 16.45 1.93 4.50
C ILE A 94 17.61 2.70 3.85
N GLY A 95 18.77 2.79 4.51
CA GLY A 95 19.97 3.42 3.94
C GLY A 95 20.40 2.75 2.63
N ALA A 96 20.37 1.43 2.54
CA ALA A 96 20.68 0.72 1.31
C ALA A 96 19.63 0.92 0.20
N VAL A 97 18.35 0.99 0.56
CA VAL A 97 17.26 1.35 -0.37
C VAL A 97 17.46 2.78 -0.88
N LEU A 98 17.77 3.73 0.01
CA LEU A 98 18.03 5.11 -0.39
C LEU A 98 19.19 5.23 -1.37
N ARG A 99 20.32 4.58 -1.11
CA ARG A 99 21.47 4.55 -2.05
C ARG A 99 21.07 3.99 -3.41
N ARG A 100 20.24 2.95 -3.43
CA ARG A 100 19.73 2.36 -4.68
C ARG A 100 18.78 3.30 -5.41
N CYS A 101 17.90 3.99 -4.68
CA CYS A 101 16.92 4.94 -5.23
C CYS A 101 17.56 6.24 -5.67
N ALA A 102 18.51 6.77 -4.89
CA ALA A 102 19.10 8.06 -5.14
C ALA A 102 20.04 8.05 -6.37
N GLY A 103 20.83 6.98 -6.56
CA GLY A 103 21.88 6.98 -7.56
C GLY A 103 22.83 8.16 -7.29
N GLN A 104 22.95 9.07 -8.28
CA GLN A 104 23.69 10.34 -8.15
C GLN A 104 22.80 11.56 -7.88
N SER A 105 21.53 11.36 -7.56
CA SER A 105 20.55 12.44 -7.35
C SER A 105 20.41 12.76 -5.87
N ASP A 106 20.12 14.02 -5.55
CA ASP A 106 19.82 14.44 -4.17
C ASP A 106 18.43 13.95 -3.75
N VAL A 107 18.34 13.34 -2.57
CA VAL A 107 17.09 13.03 -1.92
C VAL A 107 16.61 14.24 -1.14
N ALA A 108 15.51 14.84 -1.58
CA ALA A 108 14.96 16.05 -0.98
C ALA A 108 14.22 15.77 0.33
N GLN A 109 13.54 14.65 0.41
CA GLN A 109 12.73 14.22 1.55
C GLN A 109 12.52 12.72 1.50
N LEU A 110 12.59 12.08 2.66
CA LEU A 110 12.16 10.70 2.90
C LEU A 110 10.94 10.69 3.81
N VAL A 111 9.90 9.96 3.43
CA VAL A 111 8.77 9.62 4.32
C VAL A 111 8.68 8.12 4.44
N ILE A 112 8.65 7.64 5.69
CA ILE A 112 8.57 6.22 6.01
C ILE A 112 7.19 5.93 6.58
N ALA A 113 6.43 5.08 5.88
CA ALA A 113 5.17 4.53 6.34
C ALA A 113 5.46 3.30 7.21
N HIS A 114 5.11 3.38 8.49
CA HIS A 114 5.32 2.31 9.47
C HIS A 114 4.02 1.55 9.76
N PRO A 115 4.06 0.31 10.27
CA PRO A 115 2.88 -0.44 10.70
C PRO A 115 2.01 0.36 11.67
N SER A 116 0.69 0.23 11.58
CA SER A 116 -0.25 0.98 12.41
C SER A 116 -0.17 0.62 13.90
N GLY A 117 0.28 -0.58 14.21
CA GLY A 117 0.47 -1.03 15.58
C GLY A 117 1.68 -0.43 16.32
N TRP A 118 2.52 0.37 15.62
CA TRP A 118 3.64 1.04 16.27
C TRP A 118 3.18 2.26 17.06
N GLY A 119 3.67 2.34 18.30
CA GLY A 119 3.48 3.49 19.17
C GLY A 119 4.64 4.51 19.10
N PRO A 120 4.62 5.50 20.01
CA PRO A 120 5.70 6.49 20.12
C PRO A 120 7.08 5.87 20.42
N TYR A 121 7.11 4.72 21.09
CA TYR A 121 8.36 4.04 21.43
C TYR A 121 9.05 3.48 20.18
N GLU A 122 8.38 2.66 19.38
CA GLU A 122 8.94 2.05 18.17
C GLU A 122 9.35 3.13 17.15
N THR A 123 8.52 4.15 16.99
CA THR A 123 8.82 5.27 16.07
C THR A 123 10.04 6.07 16.54
N SER A 124 10.20 6.30 17.85
CA SER A 124 11.35 6.98 18.44
C SER A 124 12.64 6.16 18.27
N VAL A 125 12.57 4.85 18.56
CA VAL A 125 13.70 3.93 18.41
C VAL A 125 14.17 3.87 16.95
N LEU A 126 13.25 3.74 16.00
CA LEU A 126 13.62 3.76 14.58
C LEU A 126 14.19 5.12 14.16
N HIS A 127 13.59 6.22 14.60
CA HIS A 127 14.08 7.56 14.29
C HIS A 127 15.52 7.74 14.78
N SER A 128 15.84 7.30 16.00
CA SER A 128 17.20 7.33 16.55
C SER A 128 18.19 6.49 15.75
N ALA A 129 17.77 5.28 15.33
CA ALA A 129 18.61 4.41 14.50
C ALA A 129 18.89 5.02 13.11
N LEU A 130 17.92 5.73 12.53
CA LEU A 130 18.06 6.40 11.22
C LEU A 130 19.04 7.57 11.26
N THR A 131 19.14 8.29 12.40
CA THR A 131 20.11 9.42 12.52
C THR A 131 21.57 8.95 12.50
N CYS A 132 21.82 7.68 12.83
CA CYS A 132 23.14 7.05 12.83
C CYS A 132 23.46 6.33 11.52
N THR A 133 22.57 6.39 10.50
CA THR A 133 22.66 5.60 9.26
C THR A 133 22.79 6.51 8.04
N GLU A 134 23.66 6.14 7.11
CA GLU A 134 23.79 6.86 5.84
C GLU A 134 22.61 6.60 4.86
N PRO A 135 22.22 7.59 4.01
CA PRO A 135 22.92 8.87 3.81
C PRO A 135 22.54 9.90 4.89
N GLU A 136 23.56 10.53 5.45
CA GLU A 136 23.38 11.60 6.43
C GLU A 136 22.66 12.81 5.82
N GLY A 137 21.86 13.49 6.64
CA GLY A 137 21.25 14.79 6.27
C GLY A 137 20.00 14.70 5.39
N VAL A 138 19.47 13.52 5.08
CA VAL A 138 18.17 13.42 4.40
C VAL A 138 17.05 13.75 5.38
N PRO A 139 16.24 14.81 5.14
CA PRO A 139 15.10 15.10 5.97
C PRO A 139 14.13 13.90 5.96
N THR A 140 13.92 13.33 7.14
CA THR A 140 13.13 12.09 7.29
C THR A 140 11.94 12.32 8.21
N SER A 141 10.79 11.77 7.85
CA SER A 141 9.61 11.76 8.71
C SER A 141 8.91 10.41 8.66
N LEU A 142 8.23 10.08 9.75
CA LEU A 142 7.45 8.86 9.92
C LEU A 142 5.95 9.18 9.81
N VAL A 143 5.18 8.23 9.29
CA VAL A 143 3.72 8.26 9.18
C VAL A 143 3.19 6.85 9.31
N SER A 144 1.99 6.64 9.85
CA SER A 144 1.40 5.31 9.84
C SER A 144 1.00 4.88 8.41
N ALA A 145 1.18 3.60 8.08
CA ALA A 145 0.87 3.06 6.75
C ALA A 145 -0.59 3.32 6.32
N PRO A 146 -1.61 3.19 7.18
CA PRO A 146 -2.98 3.54 6.80
C PRO A 146 -3.15 5.02 6.41
N VAL A 147 -2.52 5.95 7.12
CA VAL A 147 -2.57 7.39 6.78
C VAL A 147 -1.88 7.67 5.44
N ALA A 148 -0.77 7.01 5.18
CA ALA A 148 -0.11 7.09 3.88
C ALA A 148 -0.99 6.51 2.76
N ALA A 149 -1.64 5.34 2.98
CA ALA A 149 -2.55 4.73 2.02
C ALA A 149 -3.75 5.63 1.69
N VAL A 150 -4.33 6.31 2.70
CA VAL A 150 -5.36 7.33 2.50
C VAL A 150 -4.84 8.46 1.60
N THR A 151 -3.61 8.92 1.81
CA THR A 151 -3.00 9.96 0.97
C THR A 151 -2.91 9.52 -0.51
N ALA A 152 -2.56 8.25 -0.76
CA ALA A 152 -2.56 7.70 -2.12
C ALA A 152 -3.96 7.64 -2.74
N ALA A 153 -4.97 7.25 -1.96
CA ALA A 153 -6.37 7.21 -2.41
C ALA A 153 -6.90 8.61 -2.76
N MET A 154 -6.51 9.62 -1.97
CA MET A 154 -6.89 11.03 -2.21
C MET A 154 -6.26 11.58 -3.49
N ALA A 155 -5.00 11.28 -3.74
CA ALA A 155 -4.32 11.73 -4.96
C ALA A 155 -4.91 11.12 -6.24
N ALA A 156 -5.62 10.00 -6.13
CA ALA A 156 -6.40 9.42 -7.22
C ALA A 156 -7.78 10.09 -7.39
N GLU A 157 -8.04 11.24 -6.75
CA GLU A 157 -9.31 11.99 -6.76
C GLU A 157 -10.50 11.20 -6.21
N ALA A 158 -10.22 10.15 -5.44
CA ALA A 158 -11.27 9.25 -4.96
C ALA A 158 -11.96 9.74 -3.69
N MET A 159 -11.38 10.71 -2.94
CA MET A 159 -11.91 11.15 -1.64
C MET A 159 -11.41 12.53 -1.18
N SER A 160 -12.06 13.10 -0.16
CA SER A 160 -11.72 14.39 0.47
C SER A 160 -10.94 14.20 1.77
N TYR A 161 -10.14 15.20 2.17
CA TYR A 161 -9.40 15.21 3.44
C TYR A 161 -10.28 15.18 4.71
N SER A 162 -11.50 15.63 4.62
CA SER A 162 -12.45 15.66 5.76
C SER A 162 -13.14 14.31 6.01
N GLU A 163 -12.94 13.32 5.13
CA GLU A 163 -13.63 12.05 5.26
C GLU A 163 -12.98 11.13 6.29
N THR A 164 -13.82 10.43 7.05
CA THR A 164 -13.41 9.34 7.92
C THR A 164 -13.52 8.03 7.18
N VAL A 165 -12.45 7.25 7.17
CA VAL A 165 -12.37 6.04 6.37
C VAL A 165 -11.82 4.87 7.17
N ILE A 166 -12.24 3.67 6.78
CA ILE A 166 -11.56 2.44 7.15
C ILE A 166 -10.54 2.12 6.06
N VAL A 167 -9.30 1.89 6.44
CA VAL A 167 -8.27 1.30 5.59
C VAL A 167 -8.18 -0.17 5.94
N ALA A 168 -8.41 -1.04 4.97
CA ALA A 168 -8.21 -2.47 5.09
C ALA A 168 -7.05 -2.89 4.19
N ASP A 169 -5.90 -3.15 4.79
CA ASP A 169 -4.71 -3.65 4.12
C ASP A 169 -4.65 -5.16 4.22
N ILE A 170 -4.84 -5.85 3.08
CA ILE A 170 -4.84 -7.31 3.01
C ILE A 170 -3.55 -7.76 2.34
N GLY A 171 -2.54 -7.92 3.17
CA GLY A 171 -1.16 -8.15 2.76
C GLY A 171 -0.77 -9.63 2.65
N ALA A 172 0.54 -9.85 2.55
CA ALA A 172 1.12 -11.18 2.40
C ALA A 172 0.93 -12.09 3.62
N HIS A 173 0.94 -11.52 4.83
CA HIS A 173 0.98 -12.30 6.08
C HIS A 173 -0.14 -11.97 7.06
N GLY A 174 -1.10 -11.17 6.65
CA GLY A 174 -2.27 -10.84 7.48
C GLY A 174 -3.04 -9.67 6.89
N THR A 175 -4.12 -9.36 7.58
CA THR A 175 -5.00 -8.23 7.31
C THR A 175 -4.89 -7.23 8.44
N GLU A 176 -4.60 -5.99 8.13
CA GLU A 176 -4.60 -4.85 9.04
C GLU A 176 -5.76 -3.93 8.70
N VAL A 177 -6.55 -3.57 9.69
CA VAL A 177 -7.70 -2.69 9.53
C VAL A 177 -7.53 -1.49 10.45
N ALA A 178 -7.62 -0.30 9.89
CA ALA A 178 -7.42 0.94 10.62
C ALA A 178 -8.55 1.92 10.36
N LEU A 179 -8.99 2.61 11.40
CA LEU A 179 -9.87 3.78 11.29
C LEU A 179 -8.99 5.03 11.18
N VAL A 180 -9.10 5.73 10.07
CA VAL A 180 -8.41 7.00 9.81
C VAL A 180 -9.45 8.11 9.75
N THR A 181 -9.33 9.09 10.65
CA THR A 181 -10.18 10.28 10.65
C THR A 181 -9.51 11.40 9.86
N GLY A 182 -10.31 12.19 9.16
CA GLY A 182 -9.83 13.37 8.46
C GLY A 182 -9.26 14.40 9.44
N ALA A 183 -8.15 15.04 9.09
CA ALA A 183 -7.60 16.15 9.84
C ALA A 183 -7.62 17.41 8.98
N GLU A 184 -7.91 18.55 9.61
CA GLU A 184 -7.96 19.85 8.96
C GLU A 184 -6.65 20.27 8.27
N ASN A 185 -5.53 19.64 8.65
CA ASN A 185 -4.17 19.97 8.17
C ASN A 185 -3.62 18.96 7.15
N HIS A 186 -4.45 18.28 6.38
CA HIS A 186 -4.05 17.34 5.33
C HIS A 186 -3.25 16.09 5.82
N ALA A 187 -3.29 15.78 7.11
CA ALA A 187 -2.73 14.58 7.68
C ALA A 187 -3.84 13.84 8.44
N GLY A 188 -4.30 12.71 7.93
CA GLY A 188 -5.25 11.87 8.65
C GLY A 188 -4.70 11.43 10.00
N GLN A 189 -5.58 11.19 10.96
CA GLN A 189 -5.23 10.65 12.27
C GLN A 189 -5.69 9.20 12.39
N LEU A 190 -4.80 8.37 12.92
CA LEU A 190 -5.12 6.99 13.24
C LEU A 190 -5.96 6.97 14.53
N ALA A 191 -7.19 6.49 14.45
CA ALA A 191 -8.12 6.47 15.59
C ALA A 191 -8.28 5.09 16.23
N ALA A 192 -8.23 4.01 15.42
CA ALA A 192 -8.31 2.64 15.91
C ALA A 192 -7.62 1.69 14.92
N THR A 193 -7.12 0.57 15.44
CA THR A 193 -6.52 -0.49 14.61
C THR A 193 -6.92 -1.87 15.10
N SER A 194 -6.99 -2.81 14.18
CA SER A 194 -7.16 -4.24 14.46
C SER A 194 -6.41 -5.06 13.42
N ARG A 195 -5.91 -6.23 13.81
CA ARG A 195 -5.14 -7.12 12.94
C ARG A 195 -5.63 -8.55 13.08
N THR A 196 -5.61 -9.31 11.97
CA THR A 196 -5.76 -10.76 11.94
C THR A 196 -4.79 -11.39 10.96
N ASP A 197 -4.36 -12.61 11.24
CA ASP A 197 -3.52 -13.40 10.32
C ASP A 197 -4.36 -14.43 9.52
N ASP A 198 -5.68 -14.52 9.79
CA ASP A 198 -6.59 -15.48 9.17
C ASP A 198 -6.79 -15.25 7.66
N LEU A 199 -6.71 -13.99 7.22
CA LEU A 199 -6.74 -13.62 5.80
C LEU A 199 -5.41 -13.02 5.39
N SER A 200 -4.72 -13.70 4.50
CA SER A 200 -3.44 -13.25 3.92
C SER A 200 -3.20 -13.92 2.57
N SER A 201 -2.43 -13.27 1.68
CA SER A 201 -2.15 -13.86 0.37
C SER A 201 -1.33 -15.14 0.48
N ALA A 202 -0.39 -15.23 1.41
CA ALA A 202 0.36 -16.45 1.68
C ALA A 202 -0.52 -17.58 2.27
N GLY A 203 -1.54 -17.23 3.06
CA GLY A 203 -2.55 -18.18 3.55
C GLY A 203 -3.33 -18.80 2.40
N LEU A 204 -3.82 -17.95 1.49
CA LEU A 204 -4.55 -18.41 0.31
C LEU A 204 -3.65 -19.19 -0.67
N ASP A 205 -2.39 -18.79 -0.84
CA ASP A 205 -1.40 -19.55 -1.63
C ASP A 205 -1.18 -20.96 -1.05
N ARG A 206 -1.10 -21.08 0.30
CA ARG A 206 -0.99 -22.38 0.97
C ARG A 206 -2.26 -23.23 0.82
N ALA A 207 -3.44 -22.62 0.91
CA ALA A 207 -4.71 -23.33 0.71
C ALA A 207 -4.81 -23.89 -0.71
N LEU A 208 -4.46 -23.08 -1.71
CA LEU A 208 -4.43 -23.50 -3.12
C LEU A 208 -3.38 -24.59 -3.36
N ALA A 209 -2.17 -24.43 -2.79
CA ALA A 209 -1.12 -25.44 -2.92
C ALA A 209 -1.53 -26.79 -2.30
N ARG A 210 -2.18 -26.79 -1.15
CA ARG A 210 -2.74 -28.00 -0.52
C ARG A 210 -3.77 -28.67 -1.43
N HIS A 211 -4.68 -27.89 -2.00
CA HIS A 211 -5.69 -28.38 -2.92
C HIS A 211 -5.07 -29.03 -4.17
N VAL A 212 -4.05 -28.40 -4.77
CA VAL A 212 -3.31 -28.94 -5.93
C VAL A 212 -2.56 -30.22 -5.56
N LEU A 213 -1.85 -30.23 -4.44
CA LEU A 213 -1.07 -31.39 -3.99
C LEU A 213 -1.98 -32.59 -3.68
N GLU A 214 -3.18 -32.37 -3.15
CA GLU A 214 -4.14 -33.44 -2.91
C GLU A 214 -4.59 -34.12 -4.21
N GLN A 215 -4.79 -33.36 -5.29
CA GLN A 215 -5.15 -33.91 -6.61
C GLN A 215 -4.06 -34.82 -7.21
N VAL A 216 -2.80 -34.61 -6.84
CA VAL A 216 -1.65 -35.38 -7.33
C VAL A 216 -1.03 -36.28 -6.27
N ARG A 217 -1.72 -36.50 -5.14
CA ARG A 217 -1.20 -37.19 -3.96
C ARG A 217 -0.57 -38.55 -4.28
N GLY A 218 -1.22 -39.34 -5.17
CA GLY A 218 -0.76 -40.67 -5.55
C GLY A 218 0.52 -40.68 -6.42
N TYR A 219 0.96 -39.53 -6.88
CA TYR A 219 2.18 -39.37 -7.71
C TYR A 219 3.33 -38.67 -6.99
N LEU A 220 3.08 -38.19 -5.76
CA LEU A 220 4.12 -37.50 -4.99
C LEU A 220 5.21 -38.48 -4.52
N PRO A 221 6.48 -38.06 -4.53
CA PRO A 221 7.54 -38.79 -3.84
C PRO A 221 7.22 -39.00 -2.36
N ALA A 222 7.80 -39.98 -1.73
CA ALA A 222 7.66 -40.21 -0.29
C ALA A 222 8.09 -38.96 0.51
N ALA A 223 7.43 -38.72 1.65
CA ALA A 223 7.63 -37.48 2.42
C ALA A 223 9.08 -37.27 2.94
N ASP A 224 9.81 -38.36 3.11
CA ASP A 224 11.24 -38.42 3.49
C ASP A 224 12.19 -38.23 2.30
N ASP A 225 11.70 -38.35 1.06
CA ASP A 225 12.48 -38.10 -0.13
C ASP A 225 12.83 -36.60 -0.26
N PRO A 226 14.12 -36.23 -0.45
CA PRO A 226 14.53 -34.84 -0.69
C PRO A 226 13.80 -34.18 -1.85
N THR A 227 13.35 -34.92 -2.87
CA THR A 227 12.60 -34.43 -4.03
C THR A 227 11.21 -33.99 -3.66
N HIS A 228 10.56 -34.60 -2.64
CA HIS A 228 9.26 -34.19 -2.14
C HIS A 228 9.22 -32.71 -1.78
N ARG A 229 10.17 -32.25 -0.97
CA ARG A 229 10.26 -30.84 -0.56
C ARG A 229 10.48 -29.88 -1.74
N ALA A 230 11.21 -30.34 -2.76
CA ALA A 230 11.41 -29.55 -3.98
C ALA A 230 10.11 -29.39 -4.76
N VAL A 231 9.34 -30.47 -4.92
CA VAL A 231 8.01 -30.47 -5.58
C VAL A 231 7.05 -29.56 -4.83
N VAL A 232 6.95 -29.67 -3.50
CA VAL A 232 6.04 -28.84 -2.68
C VAL A 232 6.40 -27.36 -2.84
N ARG A 233 7.67 -26.98 -2.84
CA ARG A 233 8.11 -25.59 -3.06
C ARG A 233 7.77 -25.07 -4.46
N ASP A 234 7.96 -25.90 -5.50
CA ASP A 234 7.63 -25.52 -6.89
C ASP A 234 6.12 -25.33 -7.06
N VAL A 235 5.31 -26.23 -6.49
CA VAL A 235 3.84 -26.10 -6.47
C VAL A 235 3.43 -24.82 -5.73
N ALA A 236 3.99 -24.52 -4.57
CA ALA A 236 3.66 -23.29 -3.83
C ALA A 236 3.97 -22.04 -4.65
N ALA A 237 5.13 -22.00 -5.33
CA ALA A 237 5.48 -20.87 -6.22
C ALA A 237 4.55 -20.78 -7.43
N SER A 238 4.11 -21.92 -7.99
CA SER A 238 3.18 -21.98 -9.11
C SER A 238 1.77 -21.55 -8.69
N CYS A 239 1.31 -21.92 -7.49
CA CYS A 239 0.03 -21.50 -6.93
C CYS A 239 -0.02 -19.99 -6.67
N ARG A 240 1.07 -19.37 -6.22
CA ARG A 240 1.15 -17.90 -6.11
C ARG A 240 0.91 -17.22 -7.46
N ARG A 241 1.56 -17.70 -8.52
CA ARG A 241 1.34 -17.18 -9.89
C ARG A 241 -0.09 -17.43 -10.36
N ALA A 242 -0.63 -18.62 -10.06
CA ALA A 242 -2.01 -18.96 -10.40
C ALA A 242 -3.03 -18.03 -9.71
N ARG A 243 -2.88 -17.76 -8.41
CA ARG A 243 -3.72 -16.79 -7.69
C ARG A 243 -3.69 -15.42 -8.36
N GLN A 244 -2.49 -14.92 -8.69
CA GLN A 244 -2.35 -13.63 -9.38
C GLN A 244 -3.03 -13.63 -10.76
N ALA A 245 -2.90 -14.72 -11.53
CA ALA A 245 -3.57 -14.87 -12.83
C ALA A 245 -5.11 -14.89 -12.69
N LEU A 246 -5.64 -15.51 -11.63
CA LEU A 246 -7.07 -15.59 -11.36
C LEU A 246 -7.70 -14.23 -10.97
N LEU A 247 -6.92 -13.19 -10.70
CA LEU A 247 -7.44 -11.82 -10.56
C LEU A 247 -8.02 -11.29 -11.88
N GLN A 248 -7.46 -11.72 -13.01
CA GLN A 248 -7.84 -11.24 -14.34
C GLN A 248 -8.53 -12.31 -15.20
N HIS A 249 -8.22 -13.59 -14.96
CA HIS A 249 -8.72 -14.73 -15.74
C HIS A 249 -9.69 -15.58 -14.94
N THR A 250 -10.63 -16.22 -15.63
CA THR A 250 -11.60 -17.14 -15.01
C THR A 250 -11.01 -18.53 -14.72
N SER A 251 -9.87 -18.87 -15.34
CA SER A 251 -9.14 -20.11 -15.06
C SER A 251 -7.66 -19.95 -15.39
N THR A 252 -6.84 -20.83 -14.78
CA THR A 252 -5.40 -20.90 -15.04
C THR A 252 -4.93 -22.35 -14.92
N LEU A 253 -3.67 -22.62 -15.29
CA LEU A 253 -3.03 -23.92 -15.14
C LEU A 253 -1.90 -23.84 -14.12
N VAL A 254 -1.87 -24.82 -13.21
CA VAL A 254 -0.74 -25.08 -12.31
C VAL A 254 -0.06 -26.34 -12.82
N GLU A 255 1.16 -26.21 -13.33
CA GLU A 255 1.97 -27.36 -13.76
C GLU A 255 2.70 -27.94 -12.56
N VAL A 256 2.33 -29.16 -12.16
CA VAL A 256 3.04 -29.92 -11.12
C VAL A 256 4.18 -30.71 -11.78
N ARG A 257 5.41 -30.38 -11.45
CA ARG A 257 6.61 -31.03 -11.99
C ARG A 257 7.09 -32.11 -11.05
N LEU A 258 6.85 -33.35 -11.45
CA LEU A 258 7.33 -34.53 -10.75
C LEU A 258 8.58 -35.05 -11.43
N PRO A 259 9.43 -35.90 -10.78
CA PRO A 259 10.63 -36.45 -11.38
C PRO A 259 10.41 -37.19 -12.71
N ALA A 260 9.30 -37.92 -12.82
CA ALA A 260 8.98 -38.74 -14.00
C ALA A 260 8.01 -38.09 -14.99
N GLN A 261 7.25 -37.05 -14.57
CA GLN A 261 6.18 -36.49 -15.40
C GLN A 261 5.80 -35.08 -14.99
N ARG A 262 5.05 -34.39 -15.86
CA ARG A 262 4.43 -33.10 -15.59
C ARG A 262 2.90 -33.28 -15.64
N ILE A 263 2.22 -32.80 -14.61
CA ILE A 263 0.77 -32.91 -14.51
C ILE A 263 0.20 -31.49 -14.51
N PRO A 264 -0.54 -31.09 -15.56
CA PRO A 264 -1.24 -29.82 -15.58
C PRO A 264 -2.53 -29.93 -14.79
N ILE A 265 -2.69 -29.09 -13.77
CA ILE A 265 -3.92 -28.96 -12.98
C ILE A 265 -4.60 -27.65 -13.38
N ARG A 266 -5.82 -27.75 -13.88
CA ARG A 266 -6.64 -26.57 -14.19
C ARG A 266 -7.35 -26.10 -12.93
N ILE A 267 -7.17 -24.82 -12.58
CA ILE A 267 -7.86 -24.16 -11.48
C ILE A 267 -8.81 -23.12 -12.06
N VAL A 268 -10.06 -23.12 -11.68
CA VAL A 268 -11.03 -22.08 -12.02
C VAL A 268 -11.19 -21.10 -10.87
N ARG A 269 -11.53 -19.84 -11.19
CA ARG A 269 -11.70 -18.78 -10.17
C ARG A 269 -12.72 -19.17 -9.11
N ALA A 270 -13.86 -19.73 -9.50
CA ALA A 270 -14.91 -20.13 -8.56
C ALA A 270 -14.42 -21.18 -7.53
N GLU A 271 -13.56 -22.10 -7.96
CA GLU A 271 -12.92 -23.10 -7.08
C GLU A 271 -11.96 -22.42 -6.08
N PHE A 272 -11.11 -21.51 -6.56
CA PHE A 272 -10.24 -20.73 -5.70
C PHE A 272 -11.03 -19.85 -4.71
N GLU A 273 -12.11 -19.20 -5.14
CA GLU A 273 -12.98 -18.40 -4.28
C GLU A 273 -13.69 -19.24 -3.23
N ALA A 274 -14.07 -20.48 -3.56
CA ALA A 274 -14.62 -21.42 -2.60
C ALA A 274 -13.59 -21.80 -1.51
N LEU A 275 -12.32 -22.04 -1.90
CA LEU A 275 -11.22 -22.30 -0.96
C LEU A 275 -10.88 -21.06 -0.09
N ALA A 276 -11.04 -19.87 -0.62
CA ALA A 276 -10.72 -18.63 0.08
C ALA A 276 -11.84 -18.17 1.04
N ARG A 277 -13.05 -18.65 0.87
CA ARG A 277 -14.27 -18.10 1.49
C ARG A 277 -14.19 -18.00 3.02
N GLU A 278 -13.72 -19.02 3.70
CA GLU A 278 -13.60 -19.02 5.16
C GLU A 278 -12.61 -17.95 5.64
N SER A 279 -11.42 -17.91 5.05
CA SER A 279 -10.41 -16.89 5.37
C SER A 279 -10.92 -15.47 5.07
N VAL A 280 -11.64 -15.28 3.96
CA VAL A 280 -12.23 -13.99 3.62
C VAL A 280 -13.27 -13.57 4.66
N HIS A 281 -14.15 -14.46 5.11
CA HIS A 281 -15.10 -14.13 6.18
C HIS A 281 -14.41 -13.77 7.50
N ALA A 282 -13.32 -14.46 7.86
CA ALA A 282 -12.53 -14.12 9.03
C ALA A 282 -11.91 -12.70 8.91
N GLY A 283 -11.33 -12.36 7.74
CA GLY A 283 -10.82 -11.01 7.48
C GLY A 283 -11.91 -9.93 7.53
N LEU A 284 -13.09 -10.20 6.96
CA LEU A 284 -14.23 -9.28 7.01
C LEU A 284 -14.73 -9.05 8.44
N SER A 285 -14.60 -10.03 9.33
CA SER A 285 -14.96 -9.87 10.75
C SER A 285 -14.11 -8.79 11.44
N THR A 286 -12.85 -8.64 11.03
CA THR A 286 -11.94 -7.58 11.53
C THR A 286 -12.40 -6.19 11.07
N ILE A 287 -12.83 -6.06 9.81
CA ILE A 287 -13.44 -4.81 9.30
C ILE A 287 -14.72 -4.50 10.09
N ALA A 288 -15.57 -5.50 10.31
CA ALA A 288 -16.81 -5.36 11.09
C ALA A 288 -16.54 -4.93 12.54
N HIS A 289 -15.46 -5.44 13.16
CA HIS A 289 -15.05 -5.05 14.50
C HIS A 289 -14.71 -3.55 14.57
N VAL A 290 -13.83 -3.06 13.70
CA VAL A 290 -13.44 -1.64 13.66
C VAL A 290 -14.61 -0.74 13.28
N THR A 291 -15.47 -1.17 12.34
CA THR A 291 -16.70 -0.45 11.96
C THR A 291 -17.65 -0.29 13.15
N ARG A 292 -17.83 -1.32 13.94
CA ARG A 292 -18.67 -1.30 15.15
C ARG A 292 -18.09 -0.36 16.19
N GLN A 293 -16.79 -0.41 16.48
CA GLN A 293 -16.13 0.52 17.39
C GLN A 293 -16.31 1.98 16.96
N ALA A 294 -16.19 2.28 15.66
CA ALA A 294 -16.43 3.62 15.13
C ALA A 294 -17.87 4.08 15.41
N ARG A 295 -18.87 3.24 15.13
CA ARG A 295 -20.29 3.55 15.36
C ARG A 295 -20.62 3.75 16.84
N GLU A 296 -20.08 2.95 17.73
CA GLU A 296 -20.23 3.06 19.19
C GLU A 296 -19.69 4.40 19.71
N ASN A 297 -18.68 4.96 19.03
CA ASN A 297 -18.12 6.28 19.32
C ASN A 297 -18.78 7.42 18.52
N GLY A 298 -19.90 7.16 17.83
CA GLY A 298 -20.62 8.17 17.05
C GLY A 298 -19.88 8.64 15.78
N ILE A 299 -18.91 7.87 15.30
CA ILE A 299 -18.10 8.20 14.12
C ILE A 299 -18.77 7.60 12.87
N GLU A 300 -19.10 8.45 11.90
CA GLU A 300 -19.62 8.04 10.61
C GLU A 300 -18.47 7.68 9.65
N ILE A 301 -18.60 6.54 8.97
CA ILE A 301 -17.62 6.05 8.01
C ILE A 301 -18.08 6.41 6.60
N ASN A 302 -17.27 7.18 5.87
CA ASN A 302 -17.58 7.64 4.52
C ASN A 302 -17.14 6.66 3.44
N ALA A 303 -16.05 5.93 3.67
CA ALA A 303 -15.51 4.98 2.70
C ALA A 303 -14.69 3.87 3.37
N ILE A 304 -14.48 2.78 2.62
CA ILE A 304 -13.48 1.76 2.90
C ILE A 304 -12.41 1.84 1.79
N VAL A 305 -11.15 2.03 2.19
CA VAL A 305 -9.99 1.98 1.30
C VAL A 305 -9.38 0.59 1.41
N LEU A 306 -9.35 -0.15 0.31
CA LEU A 306 -8.83 -1.52 0.27
C LEU A 306 -7.45 -1.52 -0.37
N THR A 307 -6.45 -1.99 0.37
CA THR A 307 -5.03 -2.04 -0.04
C THR A 307 -4.42 -3.42 0.15
N GLY A 308 -3.17 -3.58 -0.23
CA GLY A 308 -2.44 -4.84 -0.14
C GLY A 308 -2.62 -5.75 -1.35
N GLU A 309 -1.95 -6.91 -1.31
CA GLU A 309 -1.87 -7.85 -2.45
C GLU A 309 -3.23 -8.45 -2.85
N LEU A 310 -4.17 -8.56 -1.91
CA LEU A 310 -5.49 -9.14 -2.17
C LEU A 310 -6.56 -8.09 -2.53
N ALA A 311 -6.24 -6.80 -2.50
CA ALA A 311 -7.22 -5.72 -2.74
C ALA A 311 -7.97 -5.84 -4.08
N ARG A 312 -7.34 -6.44 -5.09
CA ARG A 312 -7.95 -6.63 -6.42
C ARG A 312 -8.74 -7.94 -6.56
N THR A 313 -8.91 -8.69 -5.47
CA THR A 313 -9.70 -9.94 -5.51
C THR A 313 -11.19 -9.61 -5.64
N PRO A 314 -11.88 -10.05 -6.73
CA PRO A 314 -13.29 -9.71 -6.97
C PRO A 314 -14.20 -10.09 -5.83
N LEU A 315 -14.02 -11.26 -5.23
CA LEU A 315 -14.78 -11.73 -4.09
C LEU A 315 -14.74 -10.77 -2.90
N LEU A 316 -13.57 -10.16 -2.62
CA LEU A 316 -13.44 -9.18 -1.52
C LEU A 316 -14.24 -7.91 -1.81
N ALA A 317 -14.12 -7.36 -3.03
CA ALA A 317 -14.86 -6.17 -3.42
C ALA A 317 -16.37 -6.39 -3.37
N GLU A 318 -16.84 -7.56 -3.84
CA GLU A 318 -18.24 -7.95 -3.79
C GLU A 318 -18.76 -8.04 -2.35
N LEU A 319 -18.09 -8.79 -1.48
CA LEU A 319 -18.53 -9.00 -0.10
C LEU A 319 -18.46 -7.72 0.73
N ILE A 320 -17.43 -6.90 0.56
CA ILE A 320 -17.32 -5.61 1.25
C ILE A 320 -18.45 -4.68 0.80
N SER A 321 -18.69 -4.55 -0.51
CA SER A 321 -19.74 -3.69 -1.03
C SER A 321 -21.16 -4.16 -0.64
N ALA A 322 -21.34 -5.46 -0.47
CA ALA A 322 -22.63 -6.03 -0.01
C ALA A 322 -22.87 -5.77 1.49
N GLN A 323 -21.82 -5.74 2.31
CA GLN A 323 -21.94 -5.65 3.77
C GLN A 323 -21.93 -4.20 4.28
N TRP A 324 -21.19 -3.29 3.63
CA TRP A 324 -21.07 -1.89 4.04
C TRP A 324 -21.62 -0.94 2.95
N PRO A 325 -22.67 -0.16 3.25
CA PRO A 325 -23.29 0.76 2.29
C PRO A 325 -22.51 2.08 2.18
N CYS A 326 -21.17 2.02 2.14
CA CYS A 326 -20.28 3.14 1.93
C CYS A 326 -19.44 2.93 0.68
N ARG A 327 -18.69 3.95 0.25
CA ARG A 327 -17.83 3.83 -0.93
C ARG A 327 -16.70 2.85 -0.68
N LEU A 328 -16.46 1.94 -1.63
CA LEU A 328 -15.25 1.13 -1.66
C LEU A 328 -14.25 1.77 -2.64
N ILE A 329 -13.04 2.04 -2.15
CA ILE A 329 -11.96 2.70 -2.89
C ILE A 329 -10.79 1.73 -2.96
N ILE A 330 -10.35 1.42 -4.18
CA ILE A 330 -9.13 0.65 -4.43
C ILE A 330 -8.17 1.58 -5.17
N PRO A 331 -7.12 2.09 -4.52
CA PRO A 331 -6.20 3.02 -5.17
C PRO A 331 -5.42 2.33 -6.30
N PRO A 332 -4.87 3.08 -7.26
CA PRO A 332 -3.93 2.52 -8.23
C PRO A 332 -2.72 1.90 -7.52
N GLY A 333 -2.37 0.65 -7.88
CA GLY A 333 -1.29 -0.07 -7.19
C GLY A 333 -1.58 -0.28 -5.70
N PRO A 334 -2.68 -0.93 -5.32
CA PRO A 334 -3.07 -1.05 -3.91
C PRO A 334 -2.02 -1.77 -3.07
N GLU A 335 -1.21 -2.61 -3.68
CA GLU A 335 -0.05 -3.30 -3.08
C GLU A 335 1.11 -2.35 -2.71
N TRP A 336 1.10 -1.12 -3.22
CA TRP A 336 2.10 -0.07 -2.97
C TRP A 336 1.47 1.22 -2.43
N ALA A 337 0.23 1.15 -1.98
CA ALA A 337 -0.54 2.34 -1.63
C ALA A 337 0.14 3.16 -0.52
N ALA A 338 0.64 2.51 0.53
CA ALA A 338 1.30 3.20 1.62
C ALA A 338 2.65 3.81 1.19
N ALA A 339 3.45 3.10 0.40
CA ALA A 339 4.70 3.65 -0.16
C ALA A 339 4.43 4.82 -1.10
N SER A 340 3.40 4.72 -1.96
CA SER A 340 3.00 5.78 -2.89
C SER A 340 2.51 7.02 -2.15
N GLY A 341 1.66 6.84 -1.13
CA GLY A 341 1.19 7.94 -0.29
C GLY A 341 2.31 8.60 0.51
N ALA A 342 3.26 7.81 1.02
CA ALA A 342 4.46 8.32 1.67
C ALA A 342 5.31 9.18 0.71
N ALA A 343 5.47 8.76 -0.54
CA ALA A 343 6.18 9.54 -1.55
C ALA A 343 5.47 10.87 -1.86
N GLN A 344 4.14 10.86 -1.93
CA GLN A 344 3.34 12.08 -2.10
C GLN A 344 3.45 13.02 -0.90
N LEU A 345 3.47 12.48 0.34
CA LEU A 345 3.73 13.26 1.55
C LEU A 345 5.13 13.84 1.54
N ALA A 346 6.13 13.11 1.03
CA ALA A 346 7.48 13.62 0.88
C ALA A 346 7.54 14.85 -0.03
N VAL A 347 6.81 14.83 -1.16
CA VAL A 347 6.69 16.00 -2.05
C VAL A 347 6.05 17.18 -1.33
N ARG A 348 4.95 16.97 -0.61
CA ARG A 348 4.19 18.03 0.10
C ARG A 348 4.96 18.64 1.27
N ARG A 349 5.74 17.85 2.00
CA ARG A 349 6.51 18.27 3.18
C ARG A 349 7.86 18.90 2.81
N SER A 350 8.29 18.78 1.55
CA SER A 350 9.53 19.38 1.09
C SER A 350 9.40 20.90 1.13
N PRO A 351 10.33 21.63 1.79
CA PRO A 351 10.28 23.08 1.80
C PRO A 351 10.34 23.59 0.35
N SER A 352 9.35 24.39 -0.02
CA SER A 352 9.34 25.08 -1.31
C SER A 352 10.65 25.86 -1.41
N ARG A 353 11.44 25.61 -2.47
CA ARG A 353 12.60 26.46 -2.75
C ARG A 353 12.06 27.88 -2.85
N PRO A 354 12.63 28.87 -2.12
CA PRO A 354 12.27 30.24 -2.35
C PRO A 354 12.45 30.50 -3.86
N THR A 355 11.37 30.82 -4.54
CA THR A 355 11.45 31.33 -5.91
C THR A 355 12.41 32.50 -5.82
N ALA A 356 13.55 32.40 -6.50
CA ALA A 356 14.48 33.50 -6.59
C ALA A 356 13.65 34.74 -6.93
N PRO A 357 13.84 35.87 -6.22
CA PRO A 357 13.08 37.08 -6.50
C PRO A 357 13.20 37.37 -7.98
N VAL A 358 12.07 37.34 -8.67
CA VAL A 358 12.03 37.82 -10.06
C VAL A 358 12.51 39.23 -10.01
N SER A 359 13.74 39.49 -10.47
CA SER A 359 14.26 40.83 -10.59
C SER A 359 13.25 41.60 -11.42
N PRO A 360 12.71 42.72 -10.90
CA PRO A 360 11.77 43.50 -11.66
C PRO A 360 12.45 43.97 -12.94
N SER A 361 11.98 43.47 -14.06
CA SER A 361 12.39 43.92 -15.37
C SER A 361 12.12 45.44 -15.40
N ARG A 362 13.18 46.23 -15.50
CA ARG A 362 13.12 47.68 -15.67
C ARG A 362 12.16 48.00 -16.81
N PRO A 363 11.13 48.83 -16.59
CA PRO A 363 10.26 49.26 -17.68
C PRO A 363 11.11 50.12 -18.64
N LYS A 364 11.12 49.78 -19.91
CA LYS A 364 11.57 50.66 -20.97
C LYS A 364 10.62 51.83 -21.03
N LEU A 365 11.06 53.01 -20.63
CA LEU A 365 10.37 54.27 -20.87
C LEU A 365 10.31 54.51 -22.38
N SER A 366 9.15 54.36 -22.97
CA SER A 366 8.82 54.96 -24.26
C SER A 366 7.95 56.18 -23.98
N ASN A 367 8.54 57.37 -24.24
CA ASN A 367 7.83 58.63 -24.33
C ASN A 367 6.76 58.57 -25.42
N SER A 368 5.52 58.83 -25.07
CA SER A 368 4.61 59.61 -25.95
C SER A 368 3.46 60.16 -25.09
N SER A 369 3.50 61.45 -25.03
CA SER A 369 2.52 62.40 -24.53
C SER A 369 1.20 62.23 -25.25
N GLN A 370 0.06 62.17 -24.53
CA GLN A 370 -1.14 62.96 -24.80
C GLN A 370 -2.17 62.73 -23.69
N ALA A 371 -2.55 63.84 -23.11
CA ALA A 371 -3.62 64.00 -22.09
C ALA A 371 -4.98 64.11 -22.76
N GLN A 372 -6.02 63.61 -22.10
CA GLN A 372 -7.30 64.29 -21.83
C GLN A 372 -8.32 63.28 -21.22
N PRO A 373 -9.54 63.72 -20.73
CA PRO A 373 -9.76 63.82 -19.28
C PRO A 373 -10.93 62.92 -18.76
N VAL A 374 -11.01 62.93 -17.46
CA VAL A 374 -12.04 62.44 -16.50
C VAL A 374 -13.51 62.54 -16.97
N ARG A 375 -14.30 61.48 -16.76
CA ARG A 375 -15.70 61.59 -16.34
C ARG A 375 -16.09 60.44 -15.37
N SER A 376 -16.47 60.87 -14.18
CA SER A 376 -17.15 60.12 -13.15
C SER A 376 -18.62 59.80 -13.51
N ARG A 377 -19.14 58.66 -13.11
CA ARG A 377 -20.52 58.47 -12.68
C ARG A 377 -20.79 57.08 -12.08
N ALA A 378 -21.03 57.08 -10.79
CA ALA A 378 -22.26 56.69 -10.10
C ALA A 378 -22.74 55.22 -10.17
N VAL A 379 -22.81 54.68 -8.94
CA VAL A 379 -23.55 53.49 -8.45
C VAL A 379 -25.07 53.74 -8.62
N PRO A 380 -25.89 52.69 -8.81
CA PRO A 380 -26.77 52.28 -7.71
C PRO A 380 -26.91 50.73 -7.58
N SER A 381 -26.96 50.31 -6.41
CA SER A 381 -27.75 49.50 -5.46
C SER A 381 -28.96 48.69 -5.97
N GLU A 382 -29.10 47.53 -5.29
CA GLU A 382 -30.30 46.79 -4.87
C GLU A 382 -30.94 45.76 -5.80
N GLY A 383 -31.20 44.58 -5.20
CA GLY A 383 -32.23 43.66 -5.65
C GLY A 383 -32.01 42.18 -5.24
N ALA A 384 -32.43 41.80 -4.04
CA ALA A 384 -32.74 40.41 -3.66
C ALA A 384 -34.25 40.16 -3.91
N PRO A 385 -34.83 38.96 -3.64
CA PRO A 385 -34.44 37.55 -3.89
C PRO A 385 -35.55 36.78 -4.65
N ALA A 386 -35.28 35.59 -5.19
CA ALA A 386 -36.37 34.68 -5.59
C ALA A 386 -36.03 33.20 -5.52
N ALA A 387 -36.83 32.55 -4.70
CA ALA A 387 -37.49 31.24 -4.84
C ALA A 387 -36.71 29.96 -5.09
N ARG A 388 -36.72 29.12 -4.05
CA ARG A 388 -36.55 27.66 -4.04
C ARG A 388 -37.47 26.96 -5.04
N GLN A 389 -36.91 26.08 -5.85
CA GLN A 389 -37.61 24.94 -6.43
C GLN A 389 -36.96 23.64 -6.03
N ALA A 390 -37.74 22.76 -5.43
CA ALA A 390 -37.38 21.41 -5.04
C ALA A 390 -37.21 20.53 -6.27
N ARG A 391 -36.15 19.71 -6.30
CA ARG A 391 -35.94 18.64 -7.27
C ARG A 391 -36.23 17.28 -6.65
N PRO A 392 -36.78 16.32 -7.43
CA PRO A 392 -37.14 15.00 -6.91
C PRO A 392 -35.93 14.10 -6.74
N ALA A 393 -36.05 13.16 -5.80
CA ALA A 393 -35.08 12.14 -5.47
C ALA A 393 -34.76 11.23 -6.67
N GLY A 394 -33.56 11.34 -7.20
CA GLY A 394 -33.03 10.46 -8.23
C GLY A 394 -32.22 9.32 -7.59
N GLY A 395 -32.51 8.09 -8.00
CA GLY A 395 -31.84 6.87 -7.56
C GLY A 395 -30.33 6.96 -7.75
N ARG A 396 -29.60 6.55 -6.72
CA ARG A 396 -28.13 6.54 -6.69
C ARG A 396 -27.60 5.45 -7.61
N LYS A 397 -26.86 5.83 -8.63
CA LYS A 397 -26.06 4.92 -9.46
C LYS A 397 -24.68 4.72 -8.80
N TRP A 398 -24.30 3.48 -8.61
CA TRP A 398 -22.98 3.12 -8.09
C TRP A 398 -22.01 2.90 -9.26
N THR A 399 -20.85 3.52 -9.20
CA THR A 399 -19.77 3.30 -10.17
C THR A 399 -18.58 2.68 -9.48
N LEU A 400 -18.23 1.46 -9.89
CA LEU A 400 -16.95 0.83 -9.57
C LEU A 400 -15.90 1.29 -10.60
N ARG A 401 -14.87 2.00 -10.15
CA ARG A 401 -13.72 2.34 -11.00
C ARG A 401 -12.60 1.33 -10.80
N TRP A 402 -12.40 0.49 -11.77
CA TRP A 402 -11.19 -0.32 -11.93
C TRP A 402 -10.29 0.41 -12.90
N GLY A 403 -9.03 0.71 -12.53
CA GLY A 403 -8.09 1.50 -13.31
C GLY A 403 -8.39 1.47 -14.83
N ALA A 404 -8.74 2.58 -15.40
CA ALA A 404 -9.11 2.84 -16.80
C ALA A 404 -10.32 2.10 -17.40
N LEU A 405 -10.94 1.11 -16.73
CA LEU A 405 -12.18 0.45 -17.19
C LEU A 405 -13.36 0.86 -16.29
N GLN A 406 -14.32 1.56 -16.87
CA GLN A 406 -15.60 1.84 -16.21
C GLN A 406 -16.55 0.66 -16.45
N VAL A 407 -16.94 -0.04 -15.40
CA VAL A 407 -18.03 -1.03 -15.46
C VAL A 407 -19.25 -0.42 -14.77
N THR A 408 -20.31 -0.19 -15.55
CA THR A 408 -21.60 0.29 -15.03
C THR A 408 -22.49 -0.92 -14.80
N ALA A 409 -22.76 -1.29 -13.54
CA ALA A 409 -23.74 -2.32 -13.21
C ALA A 409 -25.09 -1.65 -12.97
N ALA A 410 -26.07 -1.99 -13.81
CA ALA A 410 -27.47 -1.63 -13.59
C ALA A 410 -28.16 -2.75 -12.82
N LEU A 411 -28.57 -2.46 -11.57
CA LEU A 411 -29.44 -3.37 -10.81
C LEU A 411 -30.87 -3.25 -11.34
N MET A 412 -31.40 -4.32 -11.93
CA MET A 412 -32.85 -4.45 -12.18
C MET A 412 -33.58 -4.70 -10.85
N PRO A 413 -34.76 -4.09 -10.65
CA PRO A 413 -35.57 -4.34 -9.46
C PRO A 413 -36.10 -5.78 -9.48
N ARG A 414 -35.91 -6.51 -8.40
CA ARG A 414 -36.53 -7.82 -8.16
C ARG A 414 -38.04 -7.68 -8.09
N ALA A 415 -38.76 -8.37 -8.97
CA ALA A 415 -40.20 -8.54 -8.88
C ALA A 415 -40.56 -9.34 -7.62
N VAL A 416 -41.44 -8.78 -6.80
CA VAL A 416 -42.04 -9.43 -5.63
C VAL A 416 -43.13 -10.37 -6.14
N PRO A 417 -43.14 -11.68 -5.81
CA PRO A 417 -44.28 -12.54 -6.13
C PRO A 417 -45.46 -12.16 -5.27
N ARG A 418 -46.58 -11.82 -5.89
CA ARG A 418 -47.90 -11.76 -5.23
C ARG A 418 -48.40 -13.17 -5.03
N HIS A 419 -48.56 -13.58 -3.77
CA HIS A 419 -49.42 -14.70 -3.42
C HIS A 419 -50.88 -14.29 -3.58
N GLY A 420 -51.61 -15.05 -4.44
CA GLY A 420 -53.02 -15.22 -4.42
C GLY A 420 -53.31 -16.61 -3.88
#